data_5d4e4795fc41babf50423ce82310ae99
#
_entry.id   5d4e4795fc41babf50423ce82310ae99
#
_cell.length_a   1.000
_cell.length_b   1.000
_cell.length_c   1.000
_cell.angle_alpha   90.00
_cell.angle_beta   90.00
_cell.angle_gamma   90.00
#
_symmetry.space_group_name_H-M   'P 1'
#
loop_
_entity.id
_entity.type
_entity.pdbx_description
1 polymer ?
#
loop_
_entity_poly.entity_id
_entity_poly.type
_entity_poly.pdbx_seq_one_letter_code
_entity_poly.pdbx_strand_id
1 'polypeptide(L)'
;MSTYIGKTRTNYFSVKDEKQFQVLMNRAYCANGEVVVFEEKDREGKKRFAFCCDGEISGVRHAKEDTDENADDTAYGEFISELQKCIADDDAVIILHAGFEKFRYISGLAEIVTSNGCDYLDITELAKKKA
;
A
#
# COMPACT_ATOMS: atom_id res chain seq x y z
N MET A 1 -10.32 0.13 -25.87
CA MET A 1 -9.70 -0.53 -24.73
C MET A 1 -9.07 0.49 -23.78
N SER A 2 -9.42 0.45 -22.54
CA SER A 2 -8.87 1.40 -21.58
C SER A 2 -7.43 1.05 -21.25
N THR A 3 -6.60 2.06 -21.17
CA THR A 3 -5.20 1.92 -20.81
C THR A 3 -4.90 2.75 -19.58
N TYR A 4 -5.48 2.33 -18.47
CA TYR A 4 -5.20 2.98 -17.21
C TYR A 4 -3.76 2.66 -16.78
N ILE A 5 -3.00 3.70 -16.47
CA ILE A 5 -1.63 3.57 -15.99
C ILE A 5 -1.61 4.11 -14.56
N GLY A 6 -1.31 3.24 -13.63
CA GLY A 6 -1.26 3.62 -12.22
C GLY A 6 -0.08 3.02 -11.50
N LYS A 7 0.35 3.73 -10.46
CA LYS A 7 1.47 3.32 -9.62
C LYS A 7 1.09 3.55 -8.17
N THR A 8 1.59 2.68 -7.30
CA THR A 8 1.43 2.79 -5.86
C THR A 8 2.80 2.86 -5.22
N ARG A 9 2.99 3.80 -4.31
CA ARG A 9 4.24 3.95 -3.58
C ARG A 9 3.98 4.51 -2.19
N THR A 10 4.85 4.16 -1.24
CA THR A 10 4.78 4.68 0.12
C THR A 10 5.96 5.59 0.44
N ASN A 11 5.83 6.33 1.53
CA ASN A 11 6.96 6.99 2.18
C ASN A 11 7.83 5.91 2.87
N TYR A 12 9.00 6.31 3.35
CA TYR A 12 9.80 5.45 4.22
C TYR A 12 9.23 5.51 5.64
N PHE A 13 9.11 4.37 6.28
CA PHE A 13 8.53 4.26 7.61
C PHE A 13 9.26 3.21 8.45
N SER A 14 9.10 3.31 9.77
CA SER A 14 9.70 2.38 10.72
C SER A 14 8.72 1.28 11.07
N VAL A 15 9.25 0.08 11.34
CA VAL A 15 8.45 -1.08 11.72
C VAL A 15 8.87 -1.58 13.09
N LYS A 16 7.93 -2.20 13.81
CA LYS A 16 8.19 -2.80 15.13
C LYS A 16 8.97 -4.08 15.01
N ASP A 17 8.63 -4.89 14.01
CA ASP A 17 9.19 -6.22 13.81
C ASP A 17 9.50 -6.40 12.34
N GLU A 18 10.79 -6.37 12.01
CA GLU A 18 11.25 -6.48 10.62
C GLU A 18 10.88 -7.82 10.00
N LYS A 19 10.96 -8.91 10.77
CA LYS A 19 10.60 -10.23 10.24
C LYS A 19 9.13 -10.32 9.86
N GLN A 20 8.26 -9.80 10.72
CA GLN A 20 6.83 -9.79 10.45
C GLN A 20 6.53 -8.96 9.21
N PHE A 21 7.20 -7.82 9.07
CA PHE A 21 7.06 -6.97 7.90
C PHE A 21 7.51 -7.69 6.63
N GLN A 22 8.67 -8.38 6.67
CA GLN A 22 9.17 -9.10 5.51
C GLN A 22 8.24 -10.24 5.11
N VAL A 23 7.67 -10.95 6.07
CA VAL A 23 6.69 -12.01 5.79
C VAL A 23 5.46 -11.41 5.10
N LEU A 24 4.98 -10.26 5.59
CA LEU A 24 3.84 -9.59 4.97
C LEU A 24 4.14 -9.19 3.53
N MET A 25 5.32 -8.60 3.28
CA MET A 25 5.71 -8.17 1.94
C MET A 25 5.84 -9.34 0.98
N ASN A 26 6.31 -10.48 1.46
CA ASN A 26 6.41 -11.69 0.62
C ASN A 26 5.05 -12.26 0.25
N ARG A 27 4.03 -12.01 1.07
CA ARG A 27 2.67 -12.46 0.82
C ARG A 27 1.84 -11.46 0.04
N ALA A 28 2.24 -10.20 0.05
CA ALA A 28 1.50 -9.15 -0.66
C ALA A 28 1.64 -9.31 -2.17
N TYR A 29 0.57 -9.03 -2.88
CA TYR A 29 0.58 -9.14 -4.33
C TYR A 29 -0.22 -8.01 -4.98
N CYS A 30 0.08 -7.76 -6.23
CA CYS A 30 -0.67 -6.81 -7.04
C CYS A 30 -1.00 -7.45 -8.39
N ALA A 31 -1.91 -6.83 -9.13
CA ALA A 31 -2.43 -7.41 -10.37
C ALA A 31 -1.35 -7.56 -11.45
N ASN A 32 -0.37 -6.68 -11.46
CA ASN A 32 0.60 -6.59 -12.55
C ASN A 32 2.02 -6.97 -12.16
N GLY A 33 2.20 -7.68 -11.06
CA GLY A 33 3.53 -8.10 -10.65
C GLY A 33 3.69 -8.20 -9.15
N GLU A 34 4.90 -8.03 -8.69
CA GLU A 34 5.24 -8.16 -7.30
C GLU A 34 5.40 -6.79 -6.64
N VAL A 35 5.19 -6.78 -5.32
CA VAL A 35 5.47 -5.61 -4.51
C VAL A 35 6.98 -5.51 -4.31
N VAL A 36 7.54 -4.36 -4.61
CA VAL A 36 8.98 -4.10 -4.47
C VAL A 36 9.21 -3.34 -3.18
N VAL A 37 10.16 -3.81 -2.38
CA VAL A 37 10.47 -3.22 -1.07
C VAL A 37 11.81 -2.51 -1.15
N PHE A 38 11.85 -1.30 -0.62
CA PHE A 38 13.07 -0.50 -0.48
C PHE A 38 13.45 -0.39 0.99
N GLU A 39 14.73 -0.33 1.25
CA GLU A 39 15.27 -0.19 2.60
C GLU A 39 16.28 0.96 2.62
N GLU A 40 16.22 1.77 3.67
CA GLU A 40 17.26 2.76 3.92
C GLU A 40 17.57 2.81 5.40
N LYS A 41 18.67 3.45 5.75
CA LYS A 41 19.02 3.72 7.14
C LYS A 41 18.98 5.23 7.34
N ASP A 42 18.39 5.66 8.46
CA ASP A 42 18.40 7.08 8.82
C ASP A 42 19.76 7.47 9.39
N ARG A 43 19.88 8.73 9.83
CA ARG A 43 21.15 9.23 10.39
C ARG A 43 21.62 8.47 11.62
N GLU A 44 20.70 7.85 12.32
CA GLU A 44 21.00 7.08 13.52
C GLU A 44 21.26 5.60 13.24
N GLY A 45 21.22 5.21 11.96
CA GLY A 45 21.42 3.83 11.55
C GLY A 45 20.18 2.96 11.66
N LYS A 46 19.03 3.54 11.96
CA LYS A 46 17.78 2.80 12.06
C LYS A 46 17.22 2.51 10.69
N LYS A 47 16.81 1.26 10.46
CA LYS A 47 16.23 0.85 9.19
C LYS A 47 14.83 1.42 9.00
N ARG A 48 14.56 1.87 7.81
CA ARG A 48 13.24 2.32 7.38
C ARG A 48 12.92 1.68 6.06
N PHE A 49 11.64 1.43 5.82
CA PHE A 49 11.19 0.68 4.65
C PHE A 49 10.16 1.47 3.87
N ALA A 50 10.11 1.20 2.56
CA ALA A 50 9.06 1.69 1.68
C ALA A 50 8.74 0.57 0.71
N PHE A 51 7.56 0.62 0.12
CA PHE A 51 7.21 -0.34 -0.92
C PHE A 51 6.48 0.35 -2.06
N CYS A 52 6.51 -0.31 -3.22
CA CYS A 52 5.80 0.18 -4.39
C CYS A 52 5.36 -0.98 -5.26
N CYS A 53 4.45 -0.71 -6.17
CA CYS A 53 4.03 -1.68 -7.17
C CYS A 53 3.39 -0.97 -8.37
N ASP A 54 3.28 -1.69 -9.47
CA ASP A 54 2.52 -1.26 -10.62
C ASP A 54 1.05 -1.55 -10.35
N GLY A 55 0.20 -0.55 -10.55
CA GLY A 55 -1.21 -0.68 -10.23
C GLY A 55 -1.46 -0.53 -8.74
N GLU A 56 -2.35 -1.32 -8.20
CA GLU A 56 -2.72 -1.29 -6.80
C GLU A 56 -2.38 -2.61 -6.12
N ILE A 57 -2.12 -2.55 -4.82
CA ILE A 57 -1.96 -3.77 -4.03
C ILE A 57 -3.33 -4.43 -3.92
N SER A 58 -3.38 -5.70 -4.32
CA SER A 58 -4.64 -6.46 -4.30
C SER A 58 -4.92 -7.10 -2.96
N GLY A 59 -3.87 -7.50 -2.22
CA GLY A 59 -4.06 -8.13 -0.93
C GLY A 59 -2.88 -9.00 -0.54
N VAL A 60 -3.14 -9.96 0.32
CA VAL A 60 -2.13 -10.90 0.79
C VAL A 60 -2.53 -12.33 0.45
N ARG A 61 -1.54 -13.14 0.11
CA ARG A 61 -1.73 -14.55 -0.17
C ARG A 61 -1.58 -15.36 1.11
N HIS A 62 -2.43 -16.37 1.23
CA HIS A 62 -2.31 -17.34 2.30
C HIS A 62 -1.67 -18.60 1.73
N ALA A 63 -0.68 -19.12 2.43
CA ALA A 63 0.15 -20.21 1.93
C ALA A 63 -0.63 -21.46 1.54
N LYS A 64 -1.85 -21.63 2.03
CA LYS A 64 -2.65 -22.84 1.79
C LYS A 64 -3.93 -22.59 1.01
N GLU A 65 -4.22 -21.37 0.62
CA GLU A 65 -5.51 -21.00 0.06
C GLU A 65 -5.42 -20.10 -1.16
N ASP A 66 -4.38 -20.27 -1.96
CA ASP A 66 -4.14 -19.45 -3.14
C ASP A 66 -5.27 -19.53 -4.16
N THR A 67 -6.14 -20.52 -4.03
CA THR A 67 -7.21 -20.77 -4.99
C THR A 67 -8.57 -20.35 -4.47
N ASP A 68 -8.65 -19.66 -3.37
CA ASP A 68 -9.94 -19.22 -2.84
C ASP A 68 -10.46 -18.05 -3.66
N GLU A 69 -11.46 -18.31 -4.47
CA GLU A 69 -12.06 -17.32 -5.36
C GLU A 69 -12.88 -16.27 -4.62
N ASN A 70 -13.14 -16.46 -3.34
CA ASN A 70 -13.98 -15.57 -2.56
C ASN A 70 -13.19 -14.61 -1.68
N ALA A 71 -11.87 -14.60 -1.81
CA ALA A 71 -11.01 -13.80 -0.94
C ALA A 71 -10.87 -12.34 -1.36
N ASP A 72 -11.37 -11.97 -2.52
CA ASP A 72 -11.06 -10.72 -3.18
C ASP A 72 -11.54 -9.46 -2.45
N ASP A 73 -12.73 -9.46 -1.88
CA ASP A 73 -13.29 -8.26 -1.27
C ASP A 73 -12.63 -7.87 0.07
N THR A 74 -12.04 -8.84 0.75
CA THR A 74 -11.43 -8.62 2.06
C THR A 74 -9.91 -8.63 2.02
N ALA A 75 -9.32 -9.04 0.90
CA ALA A 75 -7.88 -9.24 0.80
C ALA A 75 -7.08 -7.96 1.04
N TYR A 76 -7.56 -6.82 0.54
CA TYR A 76 -6.88 -5.56 0.75
C TYR A 76 -7.02 -5.10 2.20
N GLY A 77 -8.21 -5.25 2.78
CA GLY A 77 -8.43 -4.93 4.19
C GLY A 77 -7.55 -5.77 5.11
N GLU A 78 -7.35 -7.03 4.75
CA GLU A 78 -6.44 -7.88 5.48
C GLU A 78 -4.99 -7.40 5.38
N PHE A 79 -4.56 -6.96 4.20
CA PHE A 79 -3.25 -6.38 4.01
C PHE A 79 -3.06 -5.17 4.93
N ILE A 80 -4.02 -4.25 4.95
CA ILE A 80 -3.94 -3.06 5.79
C ILE A 80 -3.90 -3.43 7.27
N SER A 81 -4.71 -4.39 7.67
CA SER A 81 -4.77 -4.85 9.06
C SER A 81 -3.44 -5.44 9.52
N GLU A 82 -2.82 -6.26 8.66
CA GLU A 82 -1.51 -6.83 8.92
C GLU A 82 -0.42 -5.76 8.95
N LEU A 83 -0.50 -4.79 8.05
CA LEU A 83 0.43 -3.67 8.00
C LEU A 83 0.38 -2.85 9.28
N GLN A 84 -0.82 -2.60 9.81
CA GLN A 84 -0.99 -1.86 11.06
C GLN A 84 -0.26 -2.52 12.23
N LYS A 85 -0.22 -3.84 12.23
CA LYS A 85 0.50 -4.59 13.29
C LYS A 85 2.02 -4.44 13.18
N CYS A 86 2.52 -4.11 11.99
CA CYS A 86 3.96 -3.98 11.75
C CYS A 86 4.48 -2.57 11.97
N ILE A 87 3.66 -1.55 11.83
CA ILE A 87 4.08 -0.15 11.89
C ILE A 87 4.48 0.25 13.31
N ALA A 88 5.59 0.98 13.43
CA ALA A 88 5.98 1.54 14.73
C ALA A 88 4.90 2.50 15.23
N ASP A 89 4.71 2.54 16.54
CA ASP A 89 3.60 3.29 17.17
C ASP A 89 3.65 4.80 16.90
N ASP A 90 4.82 5.33 16.64
CA ASP A 90 5.03 6.75 16.41
C ASP A 90 5.17 7.12 14.93
N ASP A 91 4.83 6.19 14.04
CA ASP A 91 5.02 6.41 12.61
C ASP A 91 3.74 6.15 11.84
N ALA A 92 3.76 6.56 10.57
CA ALA A 92 2.63 6.40 9.68
C ALA A 92 3.10 6.00 8.28
N VAL A 93 2.32 5.16 7.62
CA VAL A 93 2.55 4.80 6.23
C VAL A 93 1.57 5.60 5.37
N ILE A 94 2.09 6.32 4.41
CA ILE A 94 1.26 6.99 3.41
C ILE A 94 1.33 6.16 2.14
N ILE A 95 0.24 5.51 1.78
CA ILE A 95 0.16 4.71 0.56
C ILE A 95 -0.47 5.61 -0.50
N LEU A 96 0.36 6.05 -1.42
CA LEU A 96 -0.09 6.93 -2.51
C LEU A 96 -0.29 6.12 -3.76
N HIS A 97 -1.51 6.17 -4.29
CA HIS A 97 -1.83 5.60 -5.59
C HIS A 97 -2.17 6.73 -6.54
N ALA A 98 -1.47 6.80 -7.66
CA ALA A 98 -1.70 7.83 -8.66
C ALA A 98 -1.71 7.20 -10.05
N GLY A 99 -2.58 7.68 -10.91
CA GLY A 99 -2.65 7.15 -12.26
C GLY A 99 -3.54 8.00 -13.15
N PHE A 100 -3.59 7.61 -14.42
CA PHE A 100 -4.43 8.27 -15.40
C PHE A 100 -4.79 7.30 -16.51
N GLU A 101 -5.87 7.63 -17.21
CA GLU A 101 -6.26 6.91 -18.41
C GLU A 101 -6.31 7.90 -19.56
N LYS A 102 -5.25 7.92 -20.37
CA LYS A 102 -5.09 8.80 -21.54
C LYS A 102 -5.59 10.22 -21.25
N PHE A 103 -6.68 10.60 -21.89
CA PHE A 103 -7.25 11.94 -21.76
C PHE A 103 -8.57 11.98 -21.01
N ARG A 104 -8.97 10.85 -20.43
CA ARG A 104 -10.28 10.75 -19.80
C ARG A 104 -10.31 11.22 -18.35
N TYR A 105 -9.39 10.75 -17.54
CA TYR A 105 -9.40 11.13 -16.14
C TYR A 105 -8.05 10.85 -15.49
N ILE A 106 -7.85 11.51 -14.37
CA ILE A 106 -6.73 11.23 -13.48
C ILE A 106 -7.28 10.74 -12.15
N SER A 107 -6.46 10.02 -11.43
CA SER A 107 -6.81 9.46 -10.14
C SER A 107 -5.66 9.70 -9.17
N GLY A 108 -5.98 10.06 -7.94
CA GLY A 108 -5.00 10.22 -6.89
C GLY A 108 -5.64 9.90 -5.55
N LEU A 109 -5.15 8.85 -4.90
CA LEU A 109 -5.63 8.41 -3.60
C LEU A 109 -4.45 8.29 -2.67
N ALA A 110 -4.63 8.73 -1.44
CA ALA A 110 -3.65 8.52 -0.39
C ALA A 110 -4.34 7.87 0.80
N GLU A 111 -3.77 6.77 1.29
CA GLU A 111 -4.21 6.16 2.52
C GLU A 111 -3.17 6.42 3.58
N ILE A 112 -3.61 6.82 4.76
CA ILE A 112 -2.71 7.08 5.88
C ILE A 112 -2.98 5.99 6.90
N VAL A 113 -2.00 5.11 7.10
CA VAL A 113 -2.14 3.93 7.95
C VAL A 113 -1.22 4.07 9.15
N THR A 114 -1.79 3.93 10.33
CA THR A 114 -1.04 3.92 11.59
C THR A 114 -1.38 2.65 12.37
N SER A 115 -0.68 2.41 13.46
CA SER A 115 -1.00 1.27 14.31
C SER A 115 -2.40 1.36 14.92
N ASN A 116 -2.98 2.56 14.96
CA ASN A 116 -4.26 2.83 15.61
C ASN A 116 -5.42 3.08 14.67
N GLY A 117 -5.16 3.24 13.38
CA GLY A 117 -6.25 3.54 12.46
C GLY A 117 -5.80 3.71 11.02
N CYS A 118 -6.76 4.03 10.19
CA CYS A 118 -6.55 4.22 8.77
C CYS A 118 -7.50 5.30 8.27
N ASP A 119 -6.98 6.19 7.43
CA ASP A 119 -7.76 7.25 6.82
C ASP A 119 -7.36 7.37 5.36
N TYR A 120 -8.16 8.04 4.55
CA TYR A 120 -7.79 8.23 3.16
C TYR A 120 -8.20 9.58 2.62
N LEU A 121 -7.54 9.99 1.54
CA LEU A 121 -7.79 11.25 0.87
C LEU A 121 -7.91 10.98 -0.63
N ASP A 122 -8.98 11.48 -1.23
CA ASP A 122 -9.19 11.39 -2.68
C ASP A 122 -9.03 12.78 -3.29
N ILE A 123 -8.07 12.89 -4.21
CA ILE A 123 -7.73 14.18 -4.85
C ILE A 123 -8.92 14.73 -5.65
N THR A 124 -9.69 13.85 -6.30
CA THR A 124 -10.84 14.27 -7.09
C THR A 124 -11.91 14.91 -6.20
N GLU A 125 -12.20 14.29 -5.07
CA GLU A 125 -13.16 14.86 -4.12
C GLU A 125 -12.67 16.15 -3.51
N LEU A 126 -11.38 16.24 -3.21
CA LEU A 126 -10.79 17.45 -2.68
C LEU A 126 -10.90 18.60 -3.68
N ALA A 127 -10.65 18.32 -4.96
CA ALA A 127 -10.79 19.31 -6.01
C ALA A 127 -12.21 19.86 -6.11
N LYS A 128 -13.20 19.00 -5.99
CA LYS A 128 -14.61 19.41 -6.02
C LYS A 128 -14.95 20.34 -4.87
N LYS A 129 -14.38 20.11 -3.70
CA LYS A 129 -14.60 20.97 -2.54
C LYS A 129 -13.92 22.33 -2.70
N LYS A 130 -12.85 22.41 -3.48
CA LYS A 130 -12.13 23.66 -3.71
C LYS A 130 -12.72 24.50 -4.86
N ALA A 131 -13.45 23.85 -5.73
CA ALA A 131 -14.12 24.54 -6.83
C ALA A 131 -15.45 25.18 -6.36
#